data_4d71e271959bf1c68fef86aa79167d5b
#
_entry.id   4d71e271959bf1c68fef86aa79167d5b
#
_cell.length_a   1.000
_cell.length_b   1.000
_cell.length_c   1.000
_cell.angle_alpha   90.00
_cell.angle_beta   90.00
_cell.angle_gamma   90.00
#
_symmetry.space_group_name_H-M   'P 1'
#
loop_
_entity.id
_entity.type
_entity.pdbx_description
1 polymer ?
#
loop_
_entity_poly.entity_id
_entity_poly.type
_entity_poly.pdbx_seq_one_letter_code
_entity_poly.pdbx_strand_id
1 'polypeptide(L)'
;ISECLVGSEMCIRDSYYIGSYEGMEKKLIEDIGVTYYGISSGKLRRYFDIKNFSDPFRVIKGFFEAKKILKKLRPDVVFSKGGFVTVPVVIAAKQLHIPVIIHESDMTPGLANKLSIPSASKVCCNFPETVKLLPEGKAVLTGSPIREELFTGKREEGLRLCGFTEEKPVLLVIGGSLGSVAINNAIRSNIDALLEKYQIIHLCGRNNLDESLEGREGYKQFEYVKDELKHYFACANVVVSRAGANAICELLALRKPNILIPLGLEASRGDQILNAESFENQGYSYVLQEKDVTSETLLNAVNSVYEDRDKYLSLIHISEPTRHSLI
;
A
#
# COMPACT_ATOMS: atom_id res chain seq x y z
N ILE A 1 -5.94 6.99 -0.25
CA ILE A 1 -5.34 8.12 0.54
C ILE A 1 -6.42 9.12 0.95
N SER A 2 -7.38 9.40 0.08
CA SER A 2 -8.45 10.37 0.33
C SER A 2 -9.46 9.91 1.38
N GLU A 3 -9.80 8.63 1.41
CA GLU A 3 -10.80 8.08 2.34
C GLU A 3 -10.32 7.97 3.79
N CYS A 4 -9.01 7.89 4.01
CA CYS A 4 -8.44 7.93 5.37
C CYS A 4 -8.56 9.31 6.06
N LEU A 5 -8.92 10.35 5.30
CA LEU A 5 -9.14 11.71 5.82
C LEU A 5 -10.63 12.03 6.02
N VAL A 6 -11.55 11.13 5.62
CA VAL A 6 -13.01 11.30 5.75
C VAL A 6 -13.48 10.65 7.05
N GLY A 7 -12.93 11.09 8.18
CA GLY A 7 -13.55 10.86 9.48
C GLY A 7 -14.65 11.91 9.72
N SER A 8 -15.61 11.61 10.58
CA SER A 8 -16.74 12.47 10.94
C SER A 8 -16.36 13.90 11.40
N GLU A 9 -15.10 14.16 11.66
CA GLU A 9 -14.58 15.48 12.07
C GLU A 9 -14.13 16.38 10.91
N MET A 10 -14.08 15.88 9.66
CA MET A 10 -13.70 16.73 8.52
C MET A 10 -14.72 17.79 8.15
N CYS A 11 -15.95 17.69 8.61
CA CYS A 11 -16.98 18.72 8.39
C CYS A 11 -16.67 20.07 9.04
N ILE A 12 -15.66 20.15 9.91
CA ILE A 12 -15.34 21.35 10.70
C ILE A 12 -14.00 21.99 10.29
N ARG A 13 -13.19 21.31 9.43
CA ARG A 13 -11.84 21.78 9.07
C ARG A 13 -11.70 21.89 7.56
N ASP A 14 -11.24 23.04 7.09
CA ASP A 14 -10.89 23.23 5.69
C ASP A 14 -9.68 22.38 5.33
N SER A 15 -9.83 21.50 4.34
CA SER A 15 -8.77 20.67 3.81
C SER A 15 -8.43 21.04 2.36
N TYR A 16 -7.15 21.08 2.04
CA TYR A 16 -6.64 21.43 0.72
C TYR A 16 -5.60 20.43 0.28
N TYR A 17 -5.53 20.15 -1.00
CA TYR A 17 -4.51 19.27 -1.56
C TYR A 17 -3.57 20.05 -2.48
N ILE A 18 -2.27 19.85 -2.31
CA ILE A 18 -1.24 20.41 -3.20
C ILE A 18 -0.56 19.26 -3.93
N GLY A 19 -0.66 19.23 -5.26
CA GLY A 19 -0.08 18.19 -6.11
C GLY A 19 0.55 18.75 -7.38
N SER A 20 0.88 17.88 -8.33
CA SER A 20 1.40 18.33 -9.62
C SER A 20 0.26 18.81 -10.53
N TYR A 21 0.55 19.71 -11.49
CA TYR A 21 -0.47 20.21 -12.42
C TYR A 21 -1.20 19.12 -13.19
N GLU A 22 -0.48 18.05 -13.56
CA GLU A 22 -0.98 16.93 -14.38
C GLU A 22 -0.92 15.59 -13.61
N GLY A 23 -1.05 15.61 -12.29
CA GLY A 23 -1.03 14.41 -11.47
C GLY A 23 -2.28 13.56 -11.67
N MET A 24 -2.11 12.23 -11.70
CA MET A 24 -3.22 11.28 -11.73
C MET A 24 -4.15 11.45 -10.51
N GLU A 25 -3.58 11.92 -9.40
CA GLU A 25 -4.27 12.20 -8.15
C GLU A 25 -5.29 13.33 -8.27
N LYS A 26 -5.12 14.27 -9.22
CA LYS A 26 -5.96 15.45 -9.34
C LYS A 26 -7.45 15.11 -9.43
N LYS A 27 -7.81 14.22 -10.37
CA LYS A 27 -9.20 13.81 -10.54
C LYS A 27 -9.75 13.13 -9.28
N LEU A 28 -8.97 12.26 -8.67
CA LEU A 28 -9.38 11.54 -7.45
C LEU A 28 -9.68 12.51 -6.29
N ILE A 29 -8.89 13.56 -6.15
CA ILE A 29 -9.05 14.57 -5.09
C ILE A 29 -10.24 15.49 -5.38
N GLU A 30 -10.44 15.87 -6.65
CA GLU A 30 -11.59 16.67 -7.08
C GLU A 30 -12.89 15.89 -6.92
N ASP A 31 -12.91 14.60 -7.23
CA ASP A 31 -14.08 13.70 -7.11
C ASP A 31 -14.60 13.60 -5.66
N ILE A 32 -13.72 13.75 -4.65
CA ILE A 32 -14.10 13.75 -3.23
C ILE A 32 -14.38 15.16 -2.67
N GLY A 33 -14.39 16.19 -3.52
CA GLY A 33 -14.72 17.57 -3.13
C GLY A 33 -13.62 18.36 -2.42
N VAL A 34 -12.38 17.86 -2.39
CA VAL A 34 -11.24 18.57 -1.80
C VAL A 34 -10.62 19.53 -2.83
N THR A 35 -10.40 20.78 -2.45
CA THR A 35 -9.82 21.79 -3.33
C THR A 35 -8.37 21.45 -3.68
N TYR A 36 -8.08 21.32 -4.98
CA TYR A 36 -6.76 20.97 -5.51
C TYR A 36 -5.98 22.19 -5.99
N TYR A 37 -4.72 22.30 -5.59
CA TYR A 37 -3.77 23.28 -6.06
C TYR A 37 -2.60 22.61 -6.78
N GLY A 38 -2.40 22.93 -8.08
CA GLY A 38 -1.26 22.44 -8.85
C GLY A 38 -0.01 23.27 -8.61
N ILE A 39 1.15 22.62 -8.51
CA ILE A 39 2.46 23.24 -8.51
C ILE A 39 3.39 22.57 -9.51
N SER A 40 4.44 23.29 -9.91
CA SER A 40 5.54 22.74 -10.69
C SER A 40 6.31 21.72 -9.85
N SER A 41 6.53 20.52 -10.42
CA SER A 41 7.32 19.48 -9.77
C SER A 41 8.37 18.92 -10.73
N GLY A 42 9.57 18.63 -10.22
CA GLY A 42 10.60 17.89 -10.92
C GLY A 42 10.60 16.43 -10.46
N LYS A 43 10.77 15.48 -11.36
CA LYS A 43 11.08 14.10 -11.01
C LYS A 43 12.58 13.94 -11.13
N LEU A 44 13.30 13.78 -10.02
CA LEU A 44 14.69 13.33 -10.07
C LEU A 44 14.71 11.88 -10.61
N ARG A 45 14.89 11.77 -11.91
CA ARG A 45 15.00 10.49 -12.60
C ARG A 45 16.39 9.92 -12.38
N ARG A 46 16.48 8.64 -12.11
CA ARG A 46 17.74 7.92 -11.91
C ARG A 46 18.55 7.71 -13.19
N TYR A 47 17.94 7.95 -14.37
CA TYR A 47 18.58 7.82 -15.67
C TYR A 47 19.05 9.18 -16.17
N PHE A 48 20.13 9.18 -16.95
CA PHE A 48 20.61 10.37 -17.65
C PHE A 48 19.54 10.79 -18.67
N ASP A 49 18.70 11.75 -18.28
CA ASP A 49 17.68 12.35 -19.12
C ASP A 49 17.94 13.84 -19.20
N ILE A 50 17.89 14.42 -20.40
CA ILE A 50 18.07 15.87 -20.63
C ILE A 50 17.10 16.68 -19.75
N LYS A 51 15.96 16.11 -19.39
CA LYS A 51 15.00 16.71 -18.44
C LYS A 51 15.53 16.85 -17.02
N ASN A 52 16.57 16.14 -16.65
CA ASN A 52 17.22 16.30 -15.33
C ASN A 52 17.87 17.69 -15.17
N PHE A 53 18.21 18.38 -16.26
CA PHE A 53 18.72 19.77 -16.21
C PHE A 53 17.61 20.79 -15.96
N SER A 54 16.37 20.52 -16.35
CA SER A 54 15.21 21.41 -16.12
C SER A 54 14.52 21.16 -14.77
N ASP A 55 14.71 19.98 -14.18
CA ASP A 55 14.02 19.58 -12.95
C ASP A 55 14.40 20.44 -11.73
N PRO A 56 15.65 20.87 -11.49
CA PRO A 56 15.98 21.78 -10.40
C PRO A 56 15.22 23.12 -10.50
N PHE A 57 15.12 23.69 -11.70
CA PHE A 57 14.37 24.93 -11.93
C PHE A 57 12.86 24.75 -11.67
N ARG A 58 12.31 23.58 -12.02
CA ARG A 58 10.91 23.24 -11.73
C ARG A 58 10.68 23.10 -10.22
N VAL A 59 11.62 22.51 -9.49
CA VAL A 59 11.54 22.41 -8.01
C VAL A 59 11.58 23.79 -7.37
N ILE A 60 12.48 24.69 -7.84
CA ILE A 60 12.56 26.07 -7.35
C ILE A 60 11.26 26.82 -7.66
N LYS A 61 10.72 26.70 -8.87
CA LYS A 61 9.44 27.30 -9.25
C LYS A 61 8.33 26.77 -8.36
N GLY A 62 8.24 25.42 -8.18
CA GLY A 62 7.26 24.79 -7.32
C GLY A 62 7.35 25.25 -5.86
N PHE A 63 8.55 25.54 -5.37
CA PHE A 63 8.73 26.11 -4.03
C PHE A 63 8.08 27.51 -3.90
N PHE A 64 8.27 28.41 -4.86
CA PHE A 64 7.64 29.73 -4.82
C PHE A 64 6.12 29.65 -4.99
N GLU A 65 5.63 28.74 -5.86
CA GLU A 65 4.20 28.47 -6.04
C GLU A 65 3.59 27.94 -4.73
N ALA A 66 4.20 26.93 -4.13
CA ALA A 66 3.78 26.37 -2.83
C ALA A 66 3.76 27.44 -1.73
N LYS A 67 4.83 28.26 -1.65
CA LYS A 67 4.91 29.35 -0.67
C LYS A 67 3.81 30.38 -0.83
N LYS A 68 3.42 30.71 -2.08
CA LYS A 68 2.29 31.62 -2.37
C LYS A 68 0.96 31.01 -1.93
N ILE A 69 0.74 29.71 -2.23
CA ILE A 69 -0.48 29.00 -1.83
C ILE A 69 -0.56 28.93 -0.30
N LEU A 70 0.49 28.48 0.38
CA LEU A 70 0.51 28.36 1.85
C LEU A 70 0.32 29.71 2.56
N LYS A 71 0.87 30.80 2.03
CA LYS A 71 0.64 32.17 2.56
C LYS A 71 -0.82 32.59 2.43
N LYS A 72 -1.49 32.20 1.34
CA LYS A 72 -2.93 32.49 1.11
C LYS A 72 -3.81 31.68 2.03
N LEU A 73 -3.54 30.37 2.13
CA LEU A 73 -4.38 29.43 2.89
C LEU A 73 -4.14 29.48 4.41
N ARG A 74 -2.91 29.79 4.83
CA ARG A 74 -2.49 29.82 6.25
C ARG A 74 -2.90 28.55 7.00
N PRO A 75 -2.54 27.32 6.51
CA PRO A 75 -2.94 26.10 7.17
C PRO A 75 -2.26 25.96 8.54
N ASP A 76 -2.92 25.34 9.49
CA ASP A 76 -2.37 25.04 10.81
C ASP A 76 -1.31 23.95 10.76
N VAL A 77 -1.39 23.02 9.79
CA VAL A 77 -0.47 21.91 9.61
C VAL A 77 -0.40 21.48 8.14
N VAL A 78 0.77 21.02 7.72
CA VAL A 78 0.99 20.35 6.43
C VAL A 78 1.28 18.88 6.67
N PHE A 79 0.50 18.00 6.03
CA PHE A 79 0.72 16.57 6.03
C PHE A 79 1.28 16.11 4.69
N SER A 80 2.36 15.31 4.69
CA SER A 80 3.01 14.80 3.49
C SER A 80 3.12 13.27 3.52
N LYS A 81 2.57 12.61 2.51
CA LYS A 81 2.73 11.15 2.26
C LYS A 81 3.99 10.82 1.45
N GLY A 82 4.83 11.80 1.16
CA GLY A 82 6.02 11.62 0.33
C GLY A 82 5.78 11.92 -1.15
N GLY A 83 6.77 11.56 -1.98
CA GLY A 83 6.80 11.92 -3.39
C GLY A 83 7.51 13.25 -3.67
N PHE A 84 8.07 13.41 -4.88
CA PHE A 84 8.91 14.58 -5.21
C PHE A 84 8.17 15.91 -5.20
N VAL A 85 6.85 15.91 -5.46
CA VAL A 85 6.01 17.11 -5.41
C VAL A 85 5.90 17.68 -4.00
N THR A 86 6.07 16.86 -2.96
CA THR A 86 5.94 17.32 -1.57
C THR A 86 7.18 18.06 -1.08
N VAL A 87 8.36 17.81 -1.64
CA VAL A 87 9.63 18.43 -1.20
C VAL A 87 9.54 19.96 -1.18
N PRO A 88 9.20 20.66 -2.30
CA PRO A 88 9.06 22.11 -2.29
C PRO A 88 7.98 22.62 -1.33
N VAL A 89 6.89 21.87 -1.14
CA VAL A 89 5.82 22.24 -0.20
C VAL A 89 6.30 22.20 1.25
N VAL A 90 6.98 21.12 1.64
CA VAL A 90 7.51 20.93 2.99
C VAL A 90 8.57 22.00 3.34
N ILE A 91 9.45 22.33 2.39
CA ILE A 91 10.46 23.38 2.60
C ILE A 91 9.78 24.75 2.72
N ALA A 92 8.77 25.04 1.89
CA ALA A 92 8.03 26.29 1.97
C ALA A 92 7.25 26.41 3.29
N ALA A 93 6.62 25.33 3.75
CA ALA A 93 5.92 25.28 5.04
C ALA A 93 6.87 25.60 6.20
N LYS A 94 8.06 24.96 6.23
CA LYS A 94 9.10 25.27 7.24
C LYS A 94 9.48 26.75 7.24
N GLN A 95 9.68 27.36 6.08
CA GLN A 95 10.01 28.81 6.00
C GLN A 95 8.88 29.72 6.48
N LEU A 96 7.64 29.23 6.43
CA LEU A 96 6.46 29.93 6.92
C LEU A 96 6.10 29.58 8.37
N HIS A 97 6.95 28.78 9.05
CA HIS A 97 6.76 28.29 10.40
C HIS A 97 5.47 27.45 10.57
N ILE A 98 5.01 26.83 9.49
CA ILE A 98 3.86 25.92 9.53
C ILE A 98 4.38 24.53 9.92
N PRO A 99 3.81 23.88 10.95
CA PRO A 99 4.18 22.53 11.34
C PRO A 99 4.02 21.55 10.19
N VAL A 100 4.97 20.63 10.03
CA VAL A 100 4.95 19.61 8.98
C VAL A 100 5.00 18.22 9.60
N ILE A 101 4.05 17.37 9.23
CA ILE A 101 4.04 15.95 9.54
C ILE A 101 4.30 15.19 8.25
N ILE A 102 5.28 14.29 8.26
CA ILE A 102 5.58 13.40 7.13
C ILE A 102 5.16 11.99 7.52
N HIS A 103 4.64 11.23 6.59
CA HIS A 103 4.42 9.80 6.74
C HIS A 103 5.35 9.02 5.80
N GLU A 104 6.18 8.15 6.38
CA GLU A 104 6.99 7.18 5.65
C GLU A 104 6.30 5.81 5.70
N SER A 105 5.97 5.28 4.55
CA SER A 105 5.24 4.03 4.44
C SER A 105 6.16 2.81 4.38
N ASP A 106 7.32 2.94 3.71
CA ASP A 106 8.28 1.86 3.54
C ASP A 106 9.26 1.80 4.74
N MET A 107 9.92 0.65 4.90
CA MET A 107 10.88 0.45 5.98
C MET A 107 12.04 1.44 5.93
N THR A 108 12.49 1.80 4.73
CA THR A 108 13.56 2.79 4.55
C THR A 108 13.03 4.08 3.92
N PRO A 109 13.36 5.25 4.49
CA PRO A 109 12.90 6.52 3.94
C PRO A 109 13.32 6.72 2.49
N GLY A 110 12.33 6.98 1.62
CA GLY A 110 12.57 7.32 0.23
C GLY A 110 13.31 8.67 0.08
N LEU A 111 13.92 8.93 -1.10
CA LEU A 111 14.72 10.14 -1.33
C LEU A 111 13.94 11.43 -1.05
N ALA A 112 12.67 11.51 -1.48
CA ALA A 112 11.84 12.68 -1.22
C ALA A 112 11.63 12.91 0.29
N ASN A 113 11.38 11.84 1.04
CA ASN A 113 11.25 11.95 2.50
C ASN A 113 12.60 12.28 3.15
N LYS A 114 13.73 11.69 2.72
CA LYS A 114 15.06 12.05 3.21
C LYS A 114 15.36 13.56 3.07
N LEU A 115 14.96 14.15 1.95
CA LEU A 115 15.10 15.61 1.70
C LEU A 115 14.14 16.45 2.57
N SER A 116 12.98 15.89 2.92
CA SER A 116 11.91 16.57 3.67
C SER A 116 12.06 16.45 5.19
N ILE A 117 12.63 15.34 5.69
CA ILE A 117 12.80 15.05 7.14
C ILE A 117 13.44 16.19 7.94
N PRO A 118 14.49 16.91 7.45
CA PRO A 118 15.05 18.04 8.18
C PRO A 118 14.04 19.17 8.42
N SER A 119 13.02 19.27 7.59
CA SER A 119 11.98 20.30 7.66
C SER A 119 10.73 19.82 8.44
N ALA A 120 10.62 18.55 8.73
CA ALA A 120 9.48 17.98 9.43
C ALA A 120 9.53 18.23 10.94
N SER A 121 8.37 18.48 11.53
CA SER A 121 8.15 18.49 12.98
C SER A 121 8.07 17.07 13.53
N LYS A 122 7.35 16.18 12.84
CA LYS A 122 7.21 14.75 13.14
C LYS A 122 7.25 13.92 11.86
N VAL A 123 7.70 12.67 12.02
CA VAL A 123 7.73 11.67 10.95
C VAL A 123 7.01 10.43 11.46
N CYS A 124 5.81 10.21 10.95
CA CYS A 124 5.04 8.99 11.19
C CYS A 124 5.63 7.86 10.35
N CYS A 125 5.69 6.65 10.87
CA CYS A 125 6.21 5.49 10.15
C CYS A 125 5.44 4.21 10.47
N ASN A 126 5.51 3.27 9.54
CA ASN A 126 4.83 1.98 9.65
C ASN A 126 5.65 0.94 10.41
N PHE A 127 6.98 1.02 10.34
CA PHE A 127 7.88 -0.02 10.82
C PHE A 127 8.68 0.44 12.04
N PRO A 128 8.85 -0.41 13.07
CA PRO A 128 9.69 -0.12 14.22
C PRO A 128 11.15 0.15 13.84
N GLU A 129 11.65 -0.52 12.80
CA GLU A 129 13.00 -0.35 12.26
C GLU A 129 13.21 1.05 11.70
N THR A 130 12.19 1.64 11.09
CA THR A 130 12.25 3.02 10.56
C THR A 130 12.49 4.03 11.65
N VAL A 131 11.96 3.81 12.87
CA VAL A 131 12.16 4.71 14.02
C VAL A 131 13.65 4.91 14.29
N LYS A 132 14.45 3.84 14.18
CA LYS A 132 15.90 3.86 14.41
C LYS A 132 16.69 4.61 13.35
N LEU A 133 16.10 4.80 12.15
CA LEU A 133 16.72 5.49 11.01
C LEU A 133 16.41 6.99 11.02
N LEU A 134 15.52 7.44 11.89
CA LEU A 134 15.04 8.82 11.91
C LEU A 134 15.74 9.63 13.04
N PRO A 135 15.84 10.97 12.88
CA PRO A 135 16.38 11.82 13.94
C PRO A 135 15.60 11.66 15.25
N GLU A 136 16.34 11.68 16.36
CA GLU A 136 15.77 11.57 17.69
C GLU A 136 14.66 12.61 17.94
N GLY A 137 13.59 12.20 18.60
CA GLY A 137 12.43 13.02 18.94
C GLY A 137 11.49 13.36 17.76
N LYS A 138 11.83 12.96 16.51
CA LYS A 138 10.95 13.19 15.36
C LYS A 138 10.08 11.98 15.00
N ALA A 139 10.58 10.77 15.19
CA ALA A 139 9.88 9.55 14.80
C ALA A 139 8.65 9.28 15.69
N VAL A 140 7.57 8.84 15.05
CA VAL A 140 6.36 8.34 15.71
C VAL A 140 5.91 7.07 14.98
N LEU A 141 5.87 5.94 15.69
CA LEU A 141 5.34 4.69 15.11
C LEU A 141 3.80 4.76 15.13
N THR A 142 3.20 4.98 13.98
CA THR A 142 1.75 5.14 13.85
C THR A 142 1.08 3.99 13.09
N GLY A 143 1.85 3.19 12.37
CA GLY A 143 1.30 2.32 11.34
C GLY A 143 0.78 3.10 10.12
N SER A 144 0.14 2.39 9.21
CA SER A 144 -0.48 2.94 8.00
C SER A 144 -1.97 3.19 8.23
N PRO A 145 -2.52 4.31 7.74
CA PRO A 145 -3.97 4.48 7.71
C PRO A 145 -4.59 3.40 6.80
N ILE A 146 -5.55 2.67 7.33
CA ILE A 146 -6.26 1.60 6.62
C ILE A 146 -7.65 2.09 6.23
N ARG A 147 -8.09 1.73 5.04
CA ARG A 147 -9.42 2.07 4.52
C ARG A 147 -10.50 1.40 5.35
N GLU A 148 -11.36 2.19 5.99
CA GLU A 148 -12.44 1.67 6.86
C GLU A 148 -13.38 0.73 6.13
N GLU A 149 -13.64 0.97 4.86
CA GLU A 149 -14.50 0.12 4.02
C GLU A 149 -14.05 -1.35 4.00
N LEU A 150 -12.75 -1.63 4.11
CA LEU A 150 -12.23 -3.00 4.09
C LEU A 150 -12.73 -3.84 5.28
N PHE A 151 -13.08 -3.19 6.39
CA PHE A 151 -13.62 -3.88 7.58
C PHE A 151 -15.11 -4.17 7.47
N THR A 152 -15.80 -3.62 6.47
CA THR A 152 -17.24 -3.83 6.25
C THR A 152 -17.54 -5.03 5.35
N GLY A 153 -16.52 -5.77 4.94
CA GLY A 153 -16.64 -6.96 4.12
C GLY A 153 -17.45 -8.06 4.79
N LYS A 154 -18.20 -8.81 3.99
CA LYS A 154 -19.01 -9.96 4.44
C LYS A 154 -18.56 -11.21 3.71
N ARG A 155 -18.28 -12.28 4.46
CA ARG A 155 -17.81 -13.56 3.93
C ARG A 155 -18.83 -14.18 2.96
N GLU A 156 -20.11 -14.21 3.36
CA GLU A 156 -21.17 -14.80 2.55
C GLU A 156 -21.31 -14.10 1.20
N GLU A 157 -21.14 -12.78 1.18
CA GLU A 157 -21.19 -11.99 -0.03
C GLU A 157 -19.99 -12.25 -0.94
N GLY A 158 -18.78 -12.39 -0.39
CA GLY A 158 -17.59 -12.78 -1.14
C GLY A 158 -17.74 -14.13 -1.82
N LEU A 159 -18.25 -15.14 -1.09
CA LEU A 159 -18.54 -16.46 -1.64
C LEU A 159 -19.61 -16.39 -2.74
N ARG A 160 -20.70 -15.67 -2.49
CA ARG A 160 -21.80 -15.49 -3.45
C ARG A 160 -21.34 -14.85 -4.76
N LEU A 161 -20.55 -13.80 -4.68
CA LEU A 161 -20.02 -13.10 -5.87
C LEU A 161 -19.13 -14.00 -6.75
N CYS A 162 -18.45 -14.96 -6.13
CA CYS A 162 -17.61 -15.91 -6.83
C CYS A 162 -18.31 -17.22 -7.23
N GLY A 163 -19.52 -17.48 -6.71
CA GLY A 163 -20.21 -18.78 -6.85
C GLY A 163 -19.51 -19.88 -6.06
N PHE A 164 -18.90 -19.53 -4.92
CA PHE A 164 -18.17 -20.45 -4.04
C PHE A 164 -19.05 -20.95 -2.91
N THR A 165 -18.62 -22.07 -2.29
CA THR A 165 -19.29 -22.71 -1.17
C THR A 165 -18.45 -22.59 0.11
N GLU A 166 -19.04 -22.98 1.26
CA GLU A 166 -18.32 -23.07 2.53
C GLU A 166 -17.46 -24.35 2.68
N GLU A 167 -17.54 -25.28 1.72
CA GLU A 167 -16.89 -26.60 1.83
C GLU A 167 -15.36 -26.53 1.72
N LYS A 168 -14.85 -25.60 0.93
CA LYS A 168 -13.40 -25.44 0.74
C LYS A 168 -12.94 -24.05 1.19
N PRO A 169 -11.73 -23.93 1.76
CA PRO A 169 -11.14 -22.64 2.08
C PRO A 169 -10.87 -21.81 0.83
N VAL A 170 -10.88 -20.50 1.00
CA VAL A 170 -10.64 -19.53 -0.10
C VAL A 170 -9.20 -19.04 -0.04
N LEU A 171 -8.48 -19.20 -1.15
CA LEU A 171 -7.20 -18.57 -1.44
C LEU A 171 -7.44 -17.29 -2.25
N LEU A 172 -7.03 -16.14 -1.72
CA LEU A 172 -7.05 -14.86 -2.45
C LEU A 172 -5.64 -14.54 -2.95
N VAL A 173 -5.50 -14.25 -4.25
CA VAL A 173 -4.22 -13.91 -4.88
C VAL A 173 -4.27 -12.50 -5.42
N ILE A 174 -3.32 -11.64 -4.99
CA ILE A 174 -3.25 -10.23 -5.36
C ILE A 174 -1.84 -9.86 -5.83
N GLY A 175 -1.64 -9.74 -7.14
CA GLY A 175 -0.35 -9.35 -7.74
C GLY A 175 -0.05 -7.85 -7.72
N GLY A 176 -0.95 -7.02 -7.14
CA GLY A 176 -0.92 -5.55 -7.25
C GLY A 176 -1.77 -5.03 -8.41
N SER A 177 -1.88 -3.71 -8.58
CA SER A 177 -2.77 -3.08 -9.58
C SER A 177 -2.41 -3.42 -11.04
N LEU A 178 -1.13 -3.66 -11.33
CA LEU A 178 -0.67 -4.09 -12.65
C LEU A 178 -0.60 -5.61 -12.79
N GLY A 179 -0.81 -6.33 -11.70
CA GLY A 179 -0.61 -7.77 -11.64
C GLY A 179 0.86 -8.16 -11.49
N SER A 180 1.11 -9.45 -11.42
CA SER A 180 2.45 -10.05 -11.36
C SER A 180 2.50 -11.29 -12.22
N VAL A 181 3.25 -11.22 -13.32
CA VAL A 181 3.41 -12.36 -14.24
C VAL A 181 3.95 -13.58 -13.51
N ALA A 182 4.93 -13.41 -12.61
CA ALA A 182 5.50 -14.50 -11.85
C ALA A 182 4.47 -15.20 -10.95
N ILE A 183 3.69 -14.43 -10.17
CA ILE A 183 2.63 -14.96 -9.31
C ILE A 183 1.52 -15.61 -10.16
N ASN A 184 1.06 -14.92 -11.22
CA ASN A 184 0.01 -15.43 -12.09
C ASN A 184 0.40 -16.80 -12.68
N ASN A 185 1.62 -16.91 -13.20
CA ASN A 185 2.12 -18.16 -13.80
C ASN A 185 2.24 -19.28 -12.75
N ALA A 186 2.78 -18.96 -11.56
CA ALA A 186 2.92 -19.95 -10.50
C ALA A 186 1.59 -20.49 -9.99
N ILE A 187 0.56 -19.62 -9.85
CA ILE A 187 -0.81 -20.05 -9.51
C ILE A 187 -1.40 -20.93 -10.61
N ARG A 188 -1.31 -20.49 -11.87
CA ARG A 188 -1.88 -21.21 -13.02
C ARG A 188 -1.23 -22.57 -13.24
N SER A 189 0.08 -22.67 -13.06
CA SER A 189 0.81 -23.94 -13.17
C SER A 189 0.42 -24.95 -12.08
N ASN A 190 -0.18 -24.49 -10.98
CA ASN A 190 -0.64 -25.32 -9.86
C ASN A 190 -2.16 -25.41 -9.77
N ILE A 191 -2.87 -24.93 -10.78
CA ILE A 191 -4.33 -24.71 -10.64
C ILE A 191 -5.08 -25.97 -10.24
N ASP A 192 -4.73 -27.12 -10.81
CA ASP A 192 -5.38 -28.40 -10.50
C ASP A 192 -5.14 -28.81 -9.05
N ALA A 193 -3.90 -28.82 -8.61
CA ALA A 193 -3.53 -29.19 -7.24
C ALA A 193 -4.10 -28.23 -6.19
N LEU A 194 -4.15 -26.94 -6.49
CA LEU A 194 -4.76 -25.95 -5.60
C LEU A 194 -6.28 -26.12 -5.51
N LEU A 195 -6.97 -26.39 -6.64
CA LEU A 195 -8.41 -26.57 -6.67
C LEU A 195 -8.88 -27.87 -5.99
N GLU A 196 -8.01 -28.85 -5.78
CA GLU A 196 -8.35 -30.01 -4.95
C GLU A 196 -8.71 -29.58 -3.51
N LYS A 197 -7.99 -28.59 -2.95
CA LYS A 197 -8.12 -28.17 -1.55
C LYS A 197 -8.80 -26.81 -1.37
N TYR A 198 -8.65 -25.88 -2.32
CA TYR A 198 -9.05 -24.48 -2.20
C TYR A 198 -10.04 -24.07 -3.28
N GLN A 199 -10.76 -23.00 -3.02
CA GLN A 199 -11.39 -22.14 -4.03
C GLN A 199 -10.51 -20.89 -4.19
N ILE A 200 -10.36 -20.36 -5.41
CA ILE A 200 -9.32 -19.33 -5.70
C ILE A 200 -9.98 -18.09 -6.27
N ILE A 201 -9.74 -16.97 -5.64
CA ILE A 201 -10.00 -15.62 -6.16
C ILE A 201 -8.66 -15.04 -6.63
N HIS A 202 -8.52 -14.75 -7.92
CA HIS A 202 -7.25 -14.32 -8.50
C HIS A 202 -7.37 -12.93 -9.15
N LEU A 203 -6.78 -11.91 -8.51
CA LEU A 203 -6.66 -10.57 -9.06
C LEU A 203 -5.40 -10.49 -9.93
N CYS A 204 -5.55 -10.79 -11.20
CA CYS A 204 -4.45 -10.98 -12.14
C CYS A 204 -3.76 -9.69 -12.58
N GLY A 205 -4.46 -8.54 -12.45
CA GLY A 205 -4.04 -7.27 -13.02
C GLY A 205 -4.49 -7.07 -14.47
N ARG A 206 -4.41 -5.83 -14.94
CA ARG A 206 -4.91 -5.44 -16.26
C ARG A 206 -4.27 -6.24 -17.38
N ASN A 207 -5.09 -6.72 -18.33
CA ASN A 207 -4.71 -7.51 -19.52
C ASN A 207 -3.99 -8.84 -19.17
N ASN A 208 -4.26 -9.40 -17.98
CA ASN A 208 -3.64 -10.66 -17.54
C ASN A 208 -4.67 -11.77 -17.27
N LEU A 209 -5.89 -11.67 -17.79
CA LEU A 209 -6.83 -12.78 -17.72
C LEU A 209 -6.34 -13.94 -18.61
N ASP A 210 -6.69 -15.15 -18.21
CA ASP A 210 -6.45 -16.37 -18.98
C ASP A 210 -7.78 -16.96 -19.41
N GLU A 211 -8.14 -16.77 -20.68
CA GLU A 211 -9.42 -17.21 -21.24
C GLU A 211 -9.62 -18.73 -21.12
N SER A 212 -8.53 -19.50 -21.12
CA SER A 212 -8.60 -20.97 -21.00
C SER A 212 -9.11 -21.46 -19.63
N LEU A 213 -9.06 -20.59 -18.62
CA LEU A 213 -9.51 -20.86 -17.26
C LEU A 213 -10.87 -20.22 -16.94
N GLU A 214 -11.52 -19.61 -17.94
CA GLU A 214 -12.84 -19.03 -17.75
C GLU A 214 -13.88 -20.11 -17.50
N GLY A 215 -14.77 -19.88 -16.52
CA GLY A 215 -15.82 -20.84 -16.14
C GLY A 215 -15.32 -22.04 -15.36
N ARG A 216 -14.04 -22.13 -15.01
CA ARG A 216 -13.51 -23.24 -14.22
C ARG A 216 -14.10 -23.24 -12.81
N GLU A 217 -14.63 -24.36 -12.40
CA GLU A 217 -15.23 -24.52 -11.06
C GLU A 217 -14.20 -24.27 -9.96
N GLY A 218 -14.57 -23.50 -8.95
CA GLY A 218 -13.69 -23.13 -7.83
C GLY A 218 -12.64 -22.07 -8.16
N TYR A 219 -12.59 -21.52 -9.39
CA TYR A 219 -11.64 -20.50 -9.81
C TYR A 219 -12.36 -19.27 -10.37
N LYS A 220 -12.03 -18.09 -9.84
CA LYS A 220 -12.47 -16.80 -10.36
C LYS A 220 -11.30 -15.87 -10.52
N GLN A 221 -11.19 -15.26 -11.70
CA GLN A 221 -10.15 -14.29 -12.01
C GLN A 221 -10.75 -12.93 -12.38
N PHE A 222 -10.03 -11.86 -12.01
CA PHE A 222 -10.42 -10.49 -12.26
C PHE A 222 -9.18 -9.67 -12.63
N GLU A 223 -9.32 -8.73 -13.56
CA GLU A 223 -8.26 -7.76 -13.83
C GLU A 223 -8.12 -6.76 -12.68
N TYR A 224 -9.25 -6.28 -12.20
CA TYR A 224 -9.33 -5.28 -11.15
C TYR A 224 -10.68 -5.35 -10.46
N VAL A 225 -10.72 -5.07 -9.16
CA VAL A 225 -11.94 -4.98 -8.36
C VAL A 225 -11.89 -3.74 -7.48
N LYS A 226 -13.03 -3.18 -7.13
CA LYS A 226 -13.17 -2.01 -6.25
C LYS A 226 -13.93 -2.38 -4.98
N ASP A 227 -15.23 -2.21 -5.03
CA ASP A 227 -16.13 -2.35 -3.88
C ASP A 227 -16.24 -3.79 -3.39
N GLU A 228 -16.00 -4.75 -4.28
CA GLU A 228 -16.03 -6.19 -3.96
C GLU A 228 -14.81 -6.64 -3.16
N LEU A 229 -13.68 -5.91 -3.23
CA LEU A 229 -12.41 -6.29 -2.60
C LEU A 229 -12.57 -6.59 -1.10
N LYS A 230 -13.37 -5.80 -0.39
CA LYS A 230 -13.68 -6.02 1.03
C LYS A 230 -14.31 -7.38 1.30
N HIS A 231 -15.19 -7.84 0.41
CA HIS A 231 -15.86 -9.13 0.53
C HIS A 231 -14.90 -10.28 0.20
N TYR A 232 -14.00 -10.09 -0.76
CA TYR A 232 -12.97 -11.07 -1.08
C TYR A 232 -11.96 -11.21 0.05
N PHE A 233 -11.54 -10.11 0.69
CA PHE A 233 -10.77 -10.19 1.91
C PHE A 233 -11.54 -10.90 3.03
N ALA A 234 -12.84 -10.59 3.21
CA ALA A 234 -13.63 -11.20 4.27
C ALA A 234 -13.75 -12.74 4.12
N CYS A 235 -13.89 -13.25 2.89
CA CYS A 235 -14.00 -14.69 2.65
C CYS A 235 -12.64 -15.40 2.55
N ALA A 236 -11.54 -14.70 2.31
CA ALA A 236 -10.20 -15.29 2.19
C ALA A 236 -9.72 -15.92 3.51
N ASN A 237 -9.23 -17.15 3.43
CA ASN A 237 -8.58 -17.88 4.52
C ASN A 237 -7.04 -17.69 4.48
N VAL A 238 -6.47 -17.60 3.28
CA VAL A 238 -5.04 -17.32 3.03
C VAL A 238 -4.95 -16.30 1.90
N VAL A 239 -3.97 -15.40 1.97
CA VAL A 239 -3.73 -14.42 0.91
C VAL A 239 -2.31 -14.54 0.39
N VAL A 240 -2.15 -14.61 -0.93
CA VAL A 240 -0.86 -14.45 -1.63
C VAL A 240 -0.79 -13.02 -2.15
N SER A 241 0.24 -12.26 -1.77
CA SER A 241 0.35 -10.85 -2.13
C SER A 241 1.79 -10.41 -2.41
N ARG A 242 1.93 -9.28 -3.11
CA ARG A 242 3.16 -8.49 -3.09
C ARG A 242 3.36 -7.81 -1.73
N ALA A 243 4.60 -7.44 -1.41
CA ALA A 243 4.98 -6.83 -0.14
C ALA A 243 5.04 -5.28 -0.19
N GLY A 244 4.12 -4.65 -0.90
CA GLY A 244 3.97 -3.19 -0.84
C GLY A 244 3.48 -2.75 0.54
N ALA A 245 4.04 -1.68 1.09
CA ALA A 245 3.78 -1.24 2.47
C ALA A 245 2.28 -1.10 2.82
N ASN A 246 1.47 -0.54 1.93
CA ASN A 246 0.03 -0.42 2.17
C ASN A 246 -0.65 -1.81 2.20
N ALA A 247 -0.32 -2.69 1.24
CA ALA A 247 -0.94 -4.00 1.14
C ALA A 247 -0.67 -4.86 2.38
N ILE A 248 0.58 -4.90 2.85
CA ILE A 248 0.93 -5.70 4.04
C ILE A 248 0.30 -5.14 5.33
N CYS A 249 0.17 -3.81 5.44
CA CYS A 249 -0.55 -3.19 6.56
C CYS A 249 -2.06 -3.49 6.50
N GLU A 250 -2.67 -3.53 5.31
CA GLU A 250 -4.06 -3.95 5.15
C GLU A 250 -4.26 -5.42 5.55
N LEU A 251 -3.34 -6.32 5.12
CA LEU A 251 -3.39 -7.74 5.50
C LEU A 251 -3.28 -7.93 7.02
N LEU A 252 -2.37 -7.18 7.66
CA LEU A 252 -2.20 -7.19 9.11
C LEU A 252 -3.49 -6.72 9.82
N ALA A 253 -4.03 -5.58 9.40
CA ALA A 253 -5.23 -5.00 9.99
C ALA A 253 -6.48 -5.88 9.79
N LEU A 254 -6.57 -6.58 8.67
CA LEU A 254 -7.65 -7.52 8.36
C LEU A 254 -7.40 -8.93 8.94
N ARG A 255 -6.30 -9.11 9.65
CA ARG A 255 -5.90 -10.38 10.26
C ARG A 255 -5.87 -11.55 9.27
N LYS A 256 -5.19 -11.36 8.13
CA LYS A 256 -5.13 -12.38 7.09
C LYS A 256 -3.81 -13.14 7.14
N PRO A 257 -3.82 -14.46 7.40
CA PRO A 257 -2.66 -15.32 7.15
C PRO A 257 -2.20 -15.13 5.70
N ASN A 258 -0.91 -14.87 5.49
CA ASN A 258 -0.48 -14.45 4.17
C ASN A 258 0.91 -14.92 3.78
N ILE A 259 1.10 -15.05 2.47
CA ILE A 259 2.37 -15.30 1.81
C ILE A 259 2.75 -14.03 1.05
N LEU A 260 3.87 -13.44 1.40
CA LEU A 260 4.42 -12.27 0.72
C LEU A 260 5.44 -12.69 -0.33
N ILE A 261 5.22 -12.25 -1.56
CA ILE A 261 6.17 -12.43 -2.66
C ILE A 261 6.68 -11.04 -3.05
N PRO A 262 7.77 -10.56 -2.42
CA PRO A 262 8.28 -9.22 -2.68
C PRO A 262 8.79 -9.09 -4.12
N LEU A 263 8.66 -7.89 -4.68
CA LEU A 263 9.22 -7.56 -5.98
C LEU A 263 10.76 -7.58 -5.92
N GLY A 264 11.39 -8.30 -6.84
CA GLY A 264 12.84 -8.48 -6.89
C GLY A 264 13.61 -7.17 -7.13
N LEU A 265 14.92 -7.19 -6.86
CA LEU A 265 15.82 -6.04 -7.01
C LEU A 265 15.94 -5.54 -8.46
N GLU A 266 15.73 -6.41 -9.44
CA GLU A 266 15.77 -6.04 -10.86
C GLU A 266 14.64 -5.08 -11.24
N ALA A 267 13.48 -5.19 -10.58
CA ALA A 267 12.28 -4.39 -10.85
C ALA A 267 12.00 -3.32 -9.79
N SER A 268 12.70 -3.34 -8.65
CA SER A 268 12.47 -2.42 -7.54
C SER A 268 13.76 -1.94 -6.88
N ARG A 269 13.62 -1.09 -5.84
CA ARG A 269 14.73 -0.65 -4.98
C ARG A 269 15.01 -1.60 -3.82
N GLY A 270 14.28 -2.71 -3.74
CA GLY A 270 14.34 -3.62 -2.60
C GLY A 270 13.44 -3.22 -1.43
N ASP A 271 12.69 -2.12 -1.53
CA ASP A 271 11.80 -1.67 -0.46
C ASP A 271 10.81 -2.79 -0.05
N GLN A 272 10.25 -3.52 -1.03
CA GLN A 272 9.35 -4.63 -0.74
C GLN A 272 10.03 -5.82 -0.06
N ILE A 273 11.29 -6.09 -0.38
CA ILE A 273 12.06 -7.16 0.28
C ILE A 273 12.22 -6.83 1.76
N LEU A 274 12.66 -5.61 2.07
CA LEU A 274 12.83 -5.16 3.45
C LEU A 274 11.49 -5.13 4.22
N ASN A 275 10.41 -4.68 3.59
CA ASN A 275 9.08 -4.69 4.18
C ASN A 275 8.64 -6.13 4.52
N ALA A 276 8.86 -7.09 3.60
CA ALA A 276 8.54 -8.50 3.80
C ALA A 276 9.37 -9.12 4.93
N GLU A 277 10.68 -8.88 4.94
CA GLU A 277 11.59 -9.36 5.99
C GLU A 277 11.17 -8.87 7.39
N SER A 278 10.75 -7.60 7.51
CA SER A 278 10.24 -7.08 8.79
C SER A 278 9.01 -7.83 9.27
N PHE A 279 8.07 -8.16 8.38
CA PHE A 279 6.85 -8.91 8.71
C PHE A 279 7.15 -10.38 9.02
N GLU A 280 8.09 -11.01 8.30
CA GLU A 280 8.56 -12.37 8.57
C GLU A 280 9.21 -12.47 9.95
N ASN A 281 10.13 -11.56 10.26
CA ASN A 281 10.82 -11.52 11.55
C ASN A 281 9.86 -11.32 12.74
N GLN A 282 8.72 -10.66 12.51
CA GLN A 282 7.67 -10.50 13.50
C GLN A 282 6.68 -11.68 13.52
N GLY A 283 6.80 -12.63 12.59
CA GLY A 283 5.94 -13.80 12.48
C GLY A 283 4.56 -13.52 11.88
N TYR A 284 4.35 -12.37 11.23
CA TYR A 284 3.05 -12.00 10.65
C TYR A 284 2.82 -12.60 9.26
N SER A 285 3.88 -12.98 8.56
CA SER A 285 3.82 -13.42 7.17
C SER A 285 4.81 -14.54 6.91
N TYR A 286 4.49 -15.41 5.95
CA TYR A 286 5.44 -16.27 5.29
C TYR A 286 6.04 -15.51 4.09
N VAL A 287 7.35 -15.53 3.91
CA VAL A 287 8.00 -14.83 2.79
C VAL A 287 8.58 -15.82 1.80
N LEU A 288 8.21 -15.69 0.53
CA LEU A 288 8.76 -16.43 -0.58
C LEU A 288 9.39 -15.43 -1.57
N GLN A 289 10.72 -15.45 -1.71
CA GLN A 289 11.40 -14.56 -2.63
C GLN A 289 10.99 -14.82 -4.08
N GLU A 290 10.78 -13.78 -4.90
CA GLU A 290 10.29 -13.94 -6.28
C GLU A 290 11.15 -14.89 -7.12
N LYS A 291 12.46 -14.87 -6.94
CA LYS A 291 13.41 -15.78 -7.63
C LYS A 291 13.24 -17.25 -7.27
N ASP A 292 12.65 -17.54 -6.10
CA ASP A 292 12.47 -18.89 -5.56
C ASP A 292 11.03 -19.39 -5.80
N VAL A 293 10.19 -18.59 -6.49
CA VAL A 293 8.80 -18.95 -6.83
C VAL A 293 8.82 -20.00 -7.92
N THR A 294 8.45 -21.21 -7.56
CA THR A 294 8.16 -22.34 -8.45
C THR A 294 6.76 -22.86 -8.17
N SER A 295 6.27 -23.79 -9.00
CA SER A 295 5.02 -24.49 -8.73
C SER A 295 5.03 -25.17 -7.36
N GLU A 296 6.10 -25.88 -7.05
CA GLU A 296 6.25 -26.64 -5.81
C GLU A 296 6.36 -25.71 -4.58
N THR A 297 7.24 -24.71 -4.63
CA THR A 297 7.48 -23.82 -3.48
C THR A 297 6.22 -23.00 -3.14
N LEU A 298 5.47 -22.55 -4.14
CA LEU A 298 4.23 -21.83 -3.90
C LEU A 298 3.14 -22.73 -3.29
N LEU A 299 2.96 -23.94 -3.83
CA LEU A 299 1.97 -24.89 -3.31
C LEU A 299 2.27 -25.27 -1.86
N ASN A 300 3.56 -25.53 -1.55
CA ASN A 300 4.00 -25.83 -0.20
C ASN A 300 3.79 -24.66 0.75
N ALA A 301 4.09 -23.43 0.32
CA ALA A 301 3.85 -22.22 1.12
C ALA A 301 2.37 -22.03 1.43
N VAL A 302 1.49 -22.18 0.43
CA VAL A 302 0.02 -22.07 0.64
C VAL A 302 -0.48 -23.10 1.63
N ASN A 303 -0.09 -24.36 1.49
CA ASN A 303 -0.48 -25.44 2.41
C ASN A 303 0.04 -25.16 3.83
N SER A 304 1.33 -24.82 3.98
CA SER A 304 1.94 -24.54 5.29
C SER A 304 1.25 -23.38 6.01
N VAL A 305 1.01 -22.27 5.32
CA VAL A 305 0.35 -21.10 5.93
C VAL A 305 -1.10 -21.42 6.30
N TYR A 306 -1.80 -22.21 5.50
CA TYR A 306 -3.16 -22.62 5.82
C TYR A 306 -3.21 -23.56 7.03
N GLU A 307 -2.31 -24.52 7.12
CA GLU A 307 -2.19 -25.43 8.27
C GLU A 307 -1.84 -24.69 9.56
N ASP A 308 -0.90 -23.74 9.48
CA ASP A 308 -0.44 -22.93 10.61
C ASP A 308 -1.25 -21.64 10.84
N ARG A 309 -2.40 -21.45 10.18
CA ARG A 309 -3.16 -20.18 10.17
C ARG A 309 -3.49 -19.65 11.57
N ASP A 310 -3.75 -20.53 12.53
CA ASP A 310 -4.11 -20.14 13.90
C ASP A 310 -2.91 -19.51 14.63
N LYS A 311 -1.68 -19.94 14.31
CA LYS A 311 -0.45 -19.31 14.79
C LYS A 311 -0.31 -17.88 14.26
N TYR A 312 -0.51 -17.68 12.95
CA TYR A 312 -0.47 -16.34 12.35
C TYR A 312 -1.53 -15.41 12.94
N LEU A 313 -2.76 -15.91 13.10
CA LEU A 313 -3.86 -15.14 13.70
C LEU A 313 -3.57 -14.75 15.16
N SER A 314 -2.95 -15.61 15.94
CA SER A 314 -2.55 -15.31 17.31
C SER A 314 -1.49 -14.21 17.39
N LEU A 315 -0.44 -14.28 16.55
CA LEU A 315 0.63 -13.27 16.51
C LEU A 315 0.12 -11.91 16.02
N ILE A 316 -0.72 -11.90 15.00
CA ILE A 316 -1.33 -10.68 14.47
C ILE A 316 -2.25 -10.02 15.52
N HIS A 317 -2.96 -10.82 16.33
CA HIS A 317 -3.82 -10.29 17.39
C HIS A 317 -3.04 -9.57 18.50
N ILE A 318 -1.86 -10.06 18.84
CA ILE A 318 -0.99 -9.44 19.88
C ILE A 318 -0.45 -8.08 19.43
N SER A 319 -0.31 -7.86 18.12
CA SER A 319 0.21 -6.63 17.53
C SER A 319 -0.79 -5.48 17.42
N GLU A 320 -2.03 -5.62 17.92
CA GLU A 320 -3.11 -4.61 17.88
C GLU A 320 -3.10 -3.50 18.97
N PRO A 321 -1.96 -2.96 19.46
CA PRO A 321 -2.03 -1.80 20.34
C PRO A 321 -2.52 -0.52 19.63
N THR A 322 -2.57 -0.51 18.29
CA THR A 322 -2.77 0.71 17.52
C THR A 322 -4.22 1.06 17.20
N ARG A 323 -5.17 0.15 17.41
CA ARG A 323 -6.59 0.45 17.13
C ARG A 323 -7.25 1.39 18.14
N HIS A 324 -6.71 1.49 19.35
CA HIS A 324 -7.27 2.31 20.44
C HIS A 324 -6.50 3.61 20.75
N SER A 325 -5.38 3.87 20.08
CA SER A 325 -4.56 5.08 20.35
C SER A 325 -4.71 6.19 19.32
N LEU A 326 -5.65 6.07 18.38
CA LEU A 326 -5.93 7.06 17.33
C LEU A 326 -7.33 7.68 17.44
N ILE A 327 -7.86 7.79 18.68
CA ILE A 327 -9.00 8.68 18.99
C ILE A 327 -8.49 9.93 19.65
#